data_22fc4439741610e848dce12cd4a80b26
#
_entry.id   22fc4439741610e848dce12cd4a80b26
#
_cell.length_a   1.000
_cell.length_b   1.000
_cell.length_c   1.000
_cell.angle_alpha   90.00
_cell.angle_beta   90.00
_cell.angle_gamma   90.00
#
_symmetry.space_group_name_H-M   'P 1'
#
loop_
_entity.id
_entity.type
_entity.pdbx_description
1 polymer ?
#
loop_
_entity_poly.entity_id
_entity_poly.type
_entity_poly.pdbx_seq_one_letter_code
_entity_poly.pdbx_strand_id
1 'polypeptide(L)'
;MTTPDTTAPDTTTPPKSPVTVYVPRDSAARSVGADAVADALLSATAGGDRPVELVRNGSRGMLWLEPLVEVATPEGRVGYGPVAPSDVADLLAAGLLDGGDHPLRLGLVEELPWLARQNRVTFARIGVTDPLSTEDYLRHGGLEGLRTALRLPPAEVIDTVTESGLRGRGGAGFPAGVKWKTVADCADELKFVCCNADEGDSGTFADRMVMEGDPFMLIEGMTIAAHAVGAREGYFYIRSEYPDAVATMRAAIEIARTHNWLGEDILGSGLTFDLHVRVGAGAYICGEETSMLESLEGKRGTVRPKPPIPAVEGLFGKPTIVNNVLTLATVPVILARGARAYQELGTGRSRGTQVFQLGGNIARGGIVETAFGITLRELLEDYGGGTFSGRPVRTVQVGGPLGAYLPESQFDLPMDYEAFAEAGAMLGHGGLVVFDDTVDMAAQARFAMEFCSVESCGKCTPCRIGSVRGVEVIDRIVAGEDRDDNLAVLEDLCDLMTDGSLCAMGGLTPMPVRSAITHFSDDFLVRGTRGAVHTAHPGGTRTEGTT
;
A
#
# COMPACT_ATOMS: atom_id res chain seq x y z
N MET A 1 25.29 77.85 -20.87
CA MET A 1 24.12 77.14 -20.40
C MET A 1 24.35 75.66 -20.72
N THR A 2 24.87 74.95 -19.76
CA THR A 2 25.14 73.49 -19.83
C THR A 2 24.02 72.76 -19.15
N THR A 3 23.26 71.96 -19.88
CA THR A 3 22.25 71.04 -19.36
C THR A 3 22.94 69.88 -18.64
N PRO A 4 22.48 69.45 -17.44
CA PRO A 4 23.01 68.24 -16.83
C PRO A 4 22.33 67.02 -17.44
N ASP A 5 23.16 66.11 -17.88
CA ASP A 5 22.82 64.75 -18.32
C ASP A 5 22.47 63.93 -17.10
N THR A 6 21.20 63.57 -16.92
CA THR A 6 20.71 62.68 -15.87
C THR A 6 20.38 61.33 -16.51
N THR A 7 21.38 60.51 -16.78
CA THR A 7 21.20 59.07 -16.99
C THR A 7 21.11 58.39 -15.64
N ALA A 8 19.86 58.02 -15.25
CA ALA A 8 19.63 57.08 -14.17
C ALA A 8 20.12 55.69 -14.57
N PRO A 9 20.81 54.93 -13.70
CA PRO A 9 21.19 53.57 -14.04
C PRO A 9 19.94 52.67 -14.07
N ASP A 10 19.66 52.15 -15.24
CA ASP A 10 18.67 51.11 -15.44
C ASP A 10 19.24 49.77 -14.88
N THR A 11 19.03 49.50 -13.57
CA THR A 11 19.42 48.24 -12.92
C THR A 11 18.21 47.32 -12.79
N THR A 12 17.53 47.00 -13.88
CA THR A 12 16.61 45.86 -13.91
C THR A 12 17.44 44.60 -14.12
N THR A 13 17.95 44.01 -13.03
CA THR A 13 18.43 42.63 -13.06
C THR A 13 17.26 41.75 -13.56
N PRO A 14 17.44 40.90 -14.60
CA PRO A 14 16.38 40.06 -15.07
C PRO A 14 15.87 39.16 -13.91
N PRO A 15 14.56 38.94 -13.79
CA PRO A 15 14.01 38.12 -12.73
C PRO A 15 14.68 36.75 -12.77
N LYS A 16 15.13 36.24 -11.64
CA LYS A 16 15.70 34.90 -11.51
C LYS A 16 14.64 33.88 -11.92
N SER A 17 15.05 32.82 -12.60
CA SER A 17 14.15 31.73 -12.97
C SER A 17 13.47 31.15 -11.71
N PRO A 18 12.19 30.75 -11.80
CA PRO A 18 11.51 30.12 -10.68
C PRO A 18 12.23 28.87 -10.20
N VAL A 19 12.14 28.59 -8.91
CA VAL A 19 12.66 27.37 -8.30
C VAL A 19 11.49 26.48 -7.95
N THR A 20 11.54 25.22 -8.36
CA THR A 20 10.53 24.23 -7.98
C THR A 20 10.92 23.64 -6.62
N VAL A 21 10.00 23.72 -5.67
CA VAL A 21 10.08 23.11 -4.35
C VAL A 21 8.96 22.09 -4.23
N TYR A 22 9.28 20.90 -3.73
CA TYR A 22 8.32 19.80 -3.58
C TYR A 22 8.06 19.58 -2.09
N VAL A 23 6.77 19.48 -1.74
CA VAL A 23 6.32 19.14 -0.38
C VAL A 23 5.19 18.12 -0.50
N PRO A 24 5.32 16.92 0.06
CA PRO A 24 4.32 15.87 -0.09
C PRO A 24 2.93 16.28 0.40
N ARG A 25 1.90 15.78 -0.29
CA ARG A 25 0.48 16.01 0.05
C ARG A 25 -0.28 14.74 0.44
N ASP A 26 0.37 13.61 0.43
CA ASP A 26 -0.26 12.37 0.83
C ASP A 26 -0.61 12.37 2.32
N SER A 27 -1.52 11.47 2.72
CA SER A 27 -2.04 11.44 4.09
C SER A 27 -0.95 11.21 5.14
N ALA A 28 0.15 10.48 4.81
CA ALA A 28 1.26 10.29 5.75
C ALA A 28 1.99 11.60 6.05
N ALA A 29 2.42 12.32 5.02
CA ALA A 29 3.11 13.60 5.18
C ALA A 29 2.22 14.67 5.83
N ARG A 30 0.94 14.73 5.43
CA ARG A 30 -0.05 15.65 6.03
C ARG A 30 -0.27 15.41 7.51
N SER A 31 -0.28 14.15 7.94
CA SER A 31 -0.48 13.79 9.35
C SER A 31 0.62 14.30 10.28
N VAL A 32 1.81 14.58 9.73
CA VAL A 32 2.96 15.13 10.47
C VAL A 32 3.26 16.60 10.13
N GLY A 33 2.35 17.29 9.42
CA GLY A 33 2.36 18.73 9.26
C GLY A 33 2.84 19.28 7.92
N ALA A 34 2.90 18.47 6.85
CA ALA A 34 3.36 18.91 5.53
C ALA A 34 2.56 20.09 4.94
N ASP A 35 1.25 20.21 5.23
CA ASP A 35 0.44 21.35 4.80
C ASP A 35 0.92 22.65 5.46
N ALA A 36 1.21 22.63 6.77
CA ALA A 36 1.73 23.79 7.48
C ALA A 36 3.13 24.19 7.00
N VAL A 37 3.97 23.24 6.61
CA VAL A 37 5.29 23.50 6.00
C VAL A 37 5.12 24.16 4.63
N ALA A 38 4.21 23.66 3.81
CA ALA A 38 3.90 24.23 2.50
C ALA A 38 3.40 25.67 2.61
N ASP A 39 2.48 25.96 3.53
CA ASP A 39 1.96 27.31 3.80
C ASP A 39 3.04 28.26 4.31
N ALA A 40 3.92 27.79 5.18
CA ALA A 40 5.05 28.56 5.69
C ALA A 40 6.05 28.93 4.56
N LEU A 41 6.36 27.97 3.67
CA LEU A 41 7.21 28.20 2.50
C LEU A 41 6.60 29.24 1.56
N LEU A 42 5.33 29.09 1.18
CA LEU A 42 4.63 30.04 0.32
C LEU A 42 4.59 31.44 0.93
N SER A 43 4.30 31.55 2.24
CA SER A 43 4.25 32.83 2.95
C SER A 43 5.60 33.50 3.02
N ALA A 44 6.65 32.75 3.34
CA ALA A 44 8.01 33.28 3.50
C ALA A 44 8.68 33.67 2.16
N THR A 45 8.25 33.07 1.05
CA THR A 45 8.78 33.37 -0.30
C THR A 45 7.93 34.34 -1.10
N ALA A 46 6.76 34.74 -0.56
CA ALA A 46 5.87 35.71 -1.20
C ALA A 46 6.57 37.08 -1.40
N GLY A 47 6.66 37.54 -2.66
CA GLY A 47 7.29 38.82 -2.99
C GLY A 47 8.82 38.83 -2.92
N GLY A 48 9.47 37.70 -2.76
CA GLY A 48 10.92 37.54 -2.83
C GLY A 48 11.48 37.74 -4.24
N ASP A 49 12.81 37.98 -4.32
CA ASP A 49 13.52 38.18 -5.61
C ASP A 49 13.53 36.98 -6.54
N ARG A 50 13.19 35.78 -6.01
CA ARG A 50 13.15 34.51 -6.76
C ARG A 50 11.78 33.86 -6.56
N PRO A 51 10.99 33.73 -7.63
CA PRO A 51 9.71 33.03 -7.57
C PRO A 51 9.89 31.56 -7.17
N VAL A 52 8.99 31.05 -6.32
CA VAL A 52 8.94 29.63 -5.93
C VAL A 52 7.70 29.01 -6.54
N GLU A 53 7.89 27.91 -7.28
CA GLU A 53 6.83 27.03 -7.73
C GLU A 53 6.73 25.86 -6.74
N LEU A 54 5.65 25.81 -5.96
CA LEU A 54 5.43 24.74 -5.00
C LEU A 54 4.64 23.61 -5.66
N VAL A 55 5.26 22.42 -5.77
CA VAL A 55 4.63 21.19 -6.23
C VAL A 55 4.27 20.32 -5.04
N ARG A 56 3.02 19.87 -5.00
CA ARG A 56 2.51 18.98 -3.97
C ARG A 56 2.55 17.53 -4.47
N ASN A 57 3.73 16.89 -4.41
CA ASN A 57 3.96 15.50 -4.83
C ASN A 57 3.43 14.46 -3.81
N GLY A 58 3.62 13.17 -4.07
CA GLY A 58 3.44 12.10 -3.09
C GLY A 58 4.68 11.93 -2.21
N SER A 59 4.57 11.13 -1.13
CA SER A 59 5.73 10.74 -0.33
C SER A 59 6.66 9.80 -1.11
N ARG A 60 7.97 9.92 -0.86
CA ARG A 60 8.98 8.95 -1.35
C ARG A 60 8.92 7.60 -0.63
N GLY A 61 8.12 7.50 0.45
CA GLY A 61 8.04 6.31 1.29
C GLY A 61 9.09 6.24 2.40
N MET A 62 9.84 7.30 2.63
CA MET A 62 10.74 7.47 3.77
C MET A 62 10.00 8.18 4.91
N LEU A 63 9.03 7.46 5.55
CA LEU A 63 8.06 8.09 6.45
C LEU A 63 8.70 8.73 7.69
N TRP A 64 9.87 8.27 8.12
CA TRP A 64 10.60 8.86 9.24
C TRP A 64 11.25 10.21 8.91
N LEU A 65 11.28 10.61 7.62
CA LEU A 65 11.81 11.90 7.15
C LEU A 65 10.71 12.88 6.75
N GLU A 66 9.44 12.50 6.92
CA GLU A 66 8.33 13.39 6.60
C GLU A 66 8.10 14.44 7.71
N PRO A 67 7.74 15.68 7.36
CA PRO A 67 7.63 16.25 6.02
C PRO A 67 8.99 16.38 5.31
N LEU A 68 9.11 15.75 4.13
CA LEU A 68 10.29 15.84 3.29
C LEU A 68 10.15 17.00 2.30
N VAL A 69 11.01 18.02 2.40
CA VAL A 69 11.06 19.13 1.44
C VAL A 69 12.17 18.85 0.43
N GLU A 70 11.84 18.85 -0.87
CA GLU A 70 12.83 18.67 -1.94
C GLU A 70 12.93 19.97 -2.76
N VAL A 71 14.14 20.36 -3.16
CA VAL A 71 14.38 21.53 -4.01
C VAL A 71 15.08 21.09 -5.29
N ALA A 72 14.54 21.52 -6.43
CA ALA A 72 15.17 21.26 -7.73
C ALA A 72 16.44 22.11 -7.89
N THR A 73 17.57 21.45 -8.08
CA THR A 73 18.86 22.07 -8.41
C THR A 73 19.40 21.54 -9.74
N PRO A 74 20.43 22.12 -10.34
CA PRO A 74 21.05 21.61 -11.56
C PRO A 74 21.60 20.17 -11.42
N GLU A 75 22.00 19.79 -10.20
CA GLU A 75 22.57 18.48 -9.89
C GLU A 75 21.49 17.42 -9.62
N GLY A 76 20.25 17.83 -9.36
CA GLY A 76 19.14 16.98 -8.96
C GLY A 76 18.30 17.57 -7.84
N ARG A 77 17.41 16.81 -7.24
CA ARG A 77 16.62 17.25 -6.10
C ARG A 77 17.39 17.07 -4.80
N VAL A 78 17.61 18.18 -4.09
CA VAL A 78 18.20 18.17 -2.74
C VAL A 78 17.09 18.07 -1.71
N GLY A 79 17.16 17.07 -0.82
CA GLY A 79 16.17 16.81 0.22
C GLY A 79 16.55 17.43 1.57
N TYR A 80 15.53 17.85 2.31
CA TYR A 80 15.59 18.32 3.69
C TYR A 80 14.49 17.63 4.50
N GLY A 81 14.81 17.05 5.66
CA GLY A 81 13.80 16.37 6.47
C GLY A 81 14.31 15.81 7.80
N PRO A 82 13.39 15.60 8.75
CA PRO A 82 12.01 16.08 8.74
C PRO A 82 11.94 17.59 9.01
N VAL A 83 11.13 18.33 8.22
CA VAL A 83 11.01 19.79 8.31
C VAL A 83 9.77 20.18 9.11
N ALA A 84 9.94 21.02 10.14
CA ALA A 84 8.84 21.66 10.83
C ALA A 84 8.56 23.07 10.23
N PRO A 85 7.35 23.63 10.37
CA PRO A 85 7.05 24.99 9.90
C PRO A 85 7.99 26.05 10.49
N SER A 86 8.48 25.86 11.71
CA SER A 86 9.46 26.74 12.39
C SER A 86 10.83 26.77 11.72
N ASP A 87 11.20 25.72 10.97
CA ASP A 87 12.53 25.59 10.37
C ASP A 87 12.62 26.34 9.02
N VAL A 88 11.47 26.69 8.44
CA VAL A 88 11.38 27.28 7.09
C VAL A 88 12.19 28.57 6.97
N ALA A 89 12.12 29.46 7.96
CA ALA A 89 12.86 30.73 7.92
C ALA A 89 14.37 30.49 7.94
N ASP A 90 14.85 29.57 8.78
CA ASP A 90 16.26 29.23 8.91
C ASP A 90 16.78 28.50 7.65
N LEU A 91 16.00 27.57 7.12
CA LEU A 91 16.31 26.91 5.86
C LEU A 91 16.44 27.91 4.69
N LEU A 92 15.55 28.88 4.58
CA LEU A 92 15.63 29.90 3.53
C LEU A 92 16.86 30.81 3.74
N ALA A 93 17.19 31.19 4.98
CA ALA A 93 18.38 31.93 5.30
C ALA A 93 19.68 31.16 5.00
N ALA A 94 19.66 29.84 5.15
CA ALA A 94 20.75 28.94 4.79
C ALA A 94 20.85 28.63 3.28
N GLY A 95 19.98 29.23 2.44
CA GLY A 95 20.02 29.07 0.98
C GLY A 95 19.27 27.83 0.48
N LEU A 96 18.17 27.44 1.13
CA LEU A 96 17.32 26.32 0.72
C LEU A 96 17.09 26.28 -0.79
N LEU A 97 16.75 27.42 -1.42
CA LEU A 97 16.41 27.50 -2.84
C LEU A 97 17.57 27.19 -3.80
N ASP A 98 18.78 27.10 -3.30
CA ASP A 98 19.99 26.73 -4.05
C ASP A 98 20.62 25.43 -3.53
N GLY A 99 19.91 24.66 -2.69
CA GLY A 99 20.40 23.43 -2.10
C GLY A 99 21.43 23.63 -0.98
N GLY A 100 21.37 24.79 -0.28
CA GLY A 100 22.33 25.22 0.74
C GLY A 100 22.48 24.27 1.94
N ASP A 101 23.58 24.37 2.64
CA ASP A 101 23.89 23.55 3.79
C ASP A 101 23.05 23.91 5.02
N HIS A 102 22.45 22.90 5.64
CA HIS A 102 21.65 23.02 6.86
C HIS A 102 21.67 21.69 7.63
N PRO A 103 21.49 21.64 8.95
CA PRO A 103 21.43 20.37 9.71
C PRO A 103 20.38 19.37 9.22
N LEU A 104 19.28 19.83 8.61
CA LEU A 104 18.23 18.99 8.03
C LEU A 104 18.54 18.55 6.58
N ARG A 105 19.65 19.00 5.98
CA ARG A 105 20.01 18.65 4.61
C ARG A 105 20.40 17.17 4.52
N LEU A 106 19.75 16.45 3.62
CA LEU A 106 19.97 15.00 3.40
C LEU A 106 20.91 14.74 2.20
N GLY A 107 21.07 15.70 1.29
CA GLY A 107 21.78 15.54 0.03
C GLY A 107 20.85 15.28 -1.15
N LEU A 108 21.39 14.74 -2.23
CA LEU A 108 20.59 14.36 -3.41
C LEU A 108 19.65 13.20 -3.06
N VAL A 109 18.34 13.42 -3.26
CA VAL A 109 17.30 12.48 -2.81
C VAL A 109 17.46 11.12 -3.48
N GLU A 110 17.77 11.09 -4.78
CA GLU A 110 17.93 9.84 -5.54
C GLU A 110 19.17 9.03 -5.13
N GLU A 111 20.15 9.67 -4.46
CA GLU A 111 21.37 9.04 -3.97
C GLU A 111 21.25 8.55 -2.52
N LEU A 112 20.14 8.87 -1.85
CA LEU A 112 19.93 8.38 -0.49
C LEU A 112 19.93 6.84 -0.47
N PRO A 113 20.69 6.20 0.43
CA PRO A 113 20.85 4.73 0.42
C PRO A 113 19.54 3.95 0.46
N TRP A 114 18.51 4.51 1.10
CA TRP A 114 17.16 3.92 1.12
C TRP A 114 16.55 3.82 -0.29
N LEU A 115 16.67 4.87 -1.11
CA LEU A 115 16.10 4.89 -2.47
C LEU A 115 17.03 4.25 -3.48
N ALA A 116 18.33 4.53 -3.41
CA ALA A 116 19.32 4.09 -4.40
C ALA A 116 19.45 2.56 -4.50
N ARG A 117 19.13 1.83 -3.43
CA ARG A 117 19.19 0.36 -3.39
C ARG A 117 17.89 -0.32 -3.86
N GLN A 118 16.80 0.42 -4.08
CA GLN A 118 15.52 -0.13 -4.48
C GLN A 118 15.46 -0.39 -5.99
N ASN A 119 14.61 -1.33 -6.39
CA ASN A 119 14.20 -1.58 -7.77
C ASN A 119 12.78 -1.02 -7.96
N ARG A 120 12.63 0.31 -7.97
CA ARG A 120 11.31 0.93 -8.06
C ARG A 120 10.73 0.78 -9.47
N VAL A 121 9.73 -0.08 -9.60
CA VAL A 121 8.98 -0.37 -10.83
C VAL A 121 7.59 0.26 -10.73
N THR A 122 6.82 -0.16 -9.74
CA THR A 122 5.47 0.36 -9.46
C THR A 122 5.53 1.74 -8.79
N PHE A 123 6.53 1.97 -7.95
CA PHE A 123 6.74 3.24 -7.23
C PHE A 123 7.69 4.21 -7.94
N ALA A 124 8.01 3.99 -9.21
CA ALA A 124 9.01 4.81 -9.93
C ALA A 124 8.65 6.31 -9.97
N ARG A 125 7.37 6.66 -10.10
CA ARG A 125 6.89 8.05 -10.17
C ARG A 125 6.38 8.60 -8.85
N ILE A 126 6.05 7.74 -7.89
CA ILE A 126 5.50 8.15 -6.58
C ILE A 126 6.56 8.94 -5.81
N GLY A 127 6.23 10.16 -5.43
CA GLY A 127 7.15 11.12 -4.83
C GLY A 127 7.94 11.94 -5.87
N VAL A 128 7.89 11.58 -7.15
CA VAL A 128 8.57 12.31 -8.23
C VAL A 128 7.64 13.31 -8.90
N THR A 129 6.41 12.91 -9.21
CA THR A 129 5.45 13.69 -9.99
C THR A 129 4.40 14.37 -9.11
N ASP A 130 3.77 15.43 -9.63
CA ASP A 130 2.48 15.90 -9.13
C ASP A 130 1.42 14.85 -9.52
N PRO A 131 0.71 14.24 -8.55
CA PRO A 131 -0.20 13.15 -8.82
C PRO A 131 -1.41 13.52 -9.68
N LEU A 132 -1.75 14.81 -9.82
CA LEU A 132 -2.87 15.28 -10.64
C LEU A 132 -2.43 16.04 -11.90
N SER A 133 -1.13 16.12 -12.18
CA SER A 133 -0.60 16.72 -13.42
C SER A 133 -0.48 15.68 -14.53
N THR A 134 -1.30 15.82 -15.55
CA THR A 134 -1.21 14.98 -16.76
C THR A 134 0.08 15.23 -17.55
N GLU A 135 0.57 16.46 -17.55
CA GLU A 135 1.84 16.81 -18.20
C GLU A 135 3.02 16.09 -17.50
N ASP A 136 3.04 16.12 -16.18
CA ASP A 136 4.09 15.48 -15.39
C ASP A 136 4.03 13.95 -15.53
N TYR A 137 2.81 13.37 -15.53
CA TYR A 137 2.59 11.96 -15.79
C TYR A 137 3.14 11.53 -17.14
N LEU A 138 2.81 12.27 -18.22
CA LEU A 138 3.27 11.97 -19.58
C LEU A 138 4.79 12.15 -19.74
N ARG A 139 5.38 13.19 -19.13
CA ARG A 139 6.83 13.45 -19.13
C ARG A 139 7.61 12.28 -18.52
N HIS A 140 7.03 11.57 -17.57
CA HIS A 140 7.63 10.42 -16.90
C HIS A 140 7.13 9.07 -17.44
N GLY A 141 6.76 9.00 -18.72
CA GLY A 141 6.41 7.76 -19.43
C GLY A 141 4.99 7.25 -19.20
N GLY A 142 4.10 8.11 -18.71
CA GLY A 142 2.68 7.78 -18.58
C GLY A 142 2.01 7.48 -19.93
N LEU A 143 1.04 6.58 -19.94
CA LEU A 143 0.29 6.06 -21.10
C LEU A 143 1.10 5.23 -22.11
N GLU A 144 2.39 4.98 -21.88
CA GLU A 144 3.16 4.12 -22.80
C GLU A 144 2.62 2.68 -22.82
N GLY A 145 2.28 2.15 -21.64
CA GLY A 145 1.69 0.82 -21.52
C GLY A 145 0.32 0.74 -22.19
N LEU A 146 -0.56 1.71 -21.95
CA LEU A 146 -1.89 1.75 -22.57
C LEU A 146 -1.80 1.89 -24.09
N ARG A 147 -0.96 2.79 -24.61
CA ARG A 147 -0.74 2.94 -26.04
C ARG A 147 -0.22 1.66 -26.69
N THR A 148 0.62 0.91 -25.97
CA THR A 148 1.08 -0.41 -26.43
C THR A 148 -0.06 -1.41 -26.43
N ALA A 149 -0.82 -1.49 -25.34
CA ALA A 149 -1.98 -2.41 -25.22
C ALA A 149 -3.03 -2.17 -26.31
N LEU A 150 -3.38 -0.91 -26.59
CA LEU A 150 -4.38 -0.55 -27.60
C LEU A 150 -3.97 -0.89 -29.04
N ARG A 151 -2.69 -1.15 -29.31
CA ARG A 151 -2.19 -1.62 -30.61
C ARG A 151 -2.19 -3.14 -30.73
N LEU A 152 -2.31 -3.85 -29.63
CA LEU A 152 -2.29 -5.31 -29.57
C LEU A 152 -3.74 -5.87 -29.55
N PRO A 153 -3.97 -7.02 -30.16
CA PRO A 153 -5.21 -7.78 -29.90
C PRO A 153 -5.36 -8.07 -28.40
N PRO A 154 -6.58 -8.08 -27.86
CA PRO A 154 -6.84 -8.39 -26.45
C PRO A 154 -6.13 -9.65 -25.92
N ALA A 155 -6.10 -10.71 -26.73
CA ALA A 155 -5.43 -11.96 -26.38
C ALA A 155 -3.92 -11.78 -26.15
N GLU A 156 -3.24 -10.99 -27.00
CA GLU A 156 -1.81 -10.74 -26.87
C GLU A 156 -1.47 -9.91 -25.63
N VAL A 157 -2.39 -9.03 -25.18
CA VAL A 157 -2.25 -8.32 -23.90
C VAL A 157 -2.29 -9.33 -22.74
N ILE A 158 -3.24 -10.27 -22.76
CA ILE A 158 -3.32 -11.34 -21.74
C ILE A 158 -2.07 -12.21 -21.76
N ASP A 159 -1.60 -12.58 -22.96
CA ASP A 159 -0.39 -13.40 -23.10
C ASP A 159 0.84 -12.68 -22.56
N THR A 160 0.99 -11.36 -22.83
CA THR A 160 2.07 -10.53 -22.26
C THR A 160 2.05 -10.49 -20.73
N VAL A 161 0.86 -10.31 -20.13
CA VAL A 161 0.70 -10.32 -18.67
C VAL A 161 0.97 -11.72 -18.10
N THR A 162 0.57 -12.78 -18.80
CA THR A 162 0.82 -14.16 -18.40
C THR A 162 2.32 -14.49 -18.48
N GLU A 163 2.96 -14.15 -19.59
CA GLU A 163 4.39 -14.36 -19.82
C GLU A 163 5.24 -13.61 -18.79
N SER A 164 4.83 -12.40 -18.38
CA SER A 164 5.55 -11.62 -17.36
C SER A 164 5.68 -12.35 -16.03
N GLY A 165 4.82 -13.34 -15.77
CA GLY A 165 4.75 -14.05 -14.49
C GLY A 165 4.16 -13.21 -13.36
N LEU A 166 3.45 -12.12 -13.67
CA LEU A 166 2.80 -11.27 -12.66
C LEU A 166 1.81 -12.09 -11.83
N ARG A 167 2.05 -12.15 -10.53
CA ARG A 167 1.14 -12.72 -9.53
C ARG A 167 0.43 -11.60 -8.77
N GLY A 168 -0.78 -11.88 -8.28
CA GLY A 168 -1.56 -10.93 -7.48
C GLY A 168 -0.78 -10.44 -6.26
N ARG A 169 -0.75 -9.13 -6.04
CA ARG A 169 -0.05 -8.46 -4.94
C ARG A 169 -0.90 -8.25 -3.68
N GLY A 170 -2.19 -8.61 -3.74
CA GLY A 170 -3.10 -8.54 -2.59
C GLY A 170 -3.04 -9.73 -1.61
N GLY A 171 -1.96 -10.50 -1.60
CA GLY A 171 -1.68 -11.56 -0.62
C GLY A 171 -1.77 -12.99 -1.16
N ALA A 172 -2.77 -13.32 -1.97
CA ALA A 172 -2.98 -14.71 -2.47
C ALA A 172 -1.96 -15.17 -3.53
N GLY A 173 -1.22 -14.27 -4.17
CA GLY A 173 -0.19 -14.61 -5.15
C GLY A 173 -0.69 -15.38 -6.39
N PHE A 174 -1.97 -15.31 -6.73
CA PHE A 174 -2.53 -16.01 -7.89
C PHE A 174 -2.08 -15.34 -9.21
N PRO A 175 -1.73 -16.11 -10.28
CA PRO A 175 -1.29 -15.55 -11.55
C PRO A 175 -2.36 -14.64 -12.20
N ALA A 176 -2.01 -13.37 -12.45
CA ALA A 176 -2.95 -12.37 -12.94
C ALA A 176 -3.47 -12.69 -14.35
N GLY A 177 -2.59 -13.10 -15.26
CA GLY A 177 -2.97 -13.45 -16.64
C GLY A 177 -3.94 -14.63 -16.73
N VAL A 178 -3.82 -15.63 -15.84
CA VAL A 178 -4.77 -16.77 -15.77
C VAL A 178 -6.17 -16.28 -15.39
N LYS A 179 -6.27 -15.37 -14.40
CA LYS A 179 -7.55 -14.77 -14.00
C LYS A 179 -8.16 -13.97 -15.17
N TRP A 180 -7.36 -13.17 -15.87
CA TRP A 180 -7.83 -12.37 -17.01
C TRP A 180 -8.30 -13.26 -18.18
N LYS A 181 -7.54 -14.31 -18.48
CA LYS A 181 -7.93 -15.28 -19.51
C LYS A 181 -9.29 -15.92 -19.19
N THR A 182 -9.51 -16.31 -17.93
CA THR A 182 -10.80 -16.90 -17.51
C THR A 182 -11.96 -15.94 -17.78
N VAL A 183 -11.81 -14.65 -17.46
CA VAL A 183 -12.85 -13.63 -17.75
C VAL A 183 -13.02 -13.41 -19.24
N ALA A 184 -11.92 -13.34 -20.00
CA ALA A 184 -11.97 -13.13 -21.45
C ALA A 184 -12.71 -14.27 -22.16
N ASP A 185 -12.47 -15.52 -21.75
CA ASP A 185 -13.07 -16.73 -22.34
C ASP A 185 -14.58 -16.87 -22.05
N CYS A 186 -15.14 -16.12 -21.09
CA CYS A 186 -16.58 -16.10 -20.84
C CYS A 186 -17.33 -15.44 -22.00
N ALA A 187 -18.45 -16.07 -22.42
CA ALA A 187 -19.26 -15.60 -23.55
C ALA A 187 -20.13 -14.37 -23.27
N ASP A 188 -20.25 -13.96 -22.02
CA ASP A 188 -21.00 -12.76 -21.63
C ASP A 188 -20.46 -11.50 -22.32
N GLU A 189 -21.37 -10.69 -22.85
CA GLU A 189 -21.02 -9.37 -23.41
C GLU A 189 -20.74 -8.31 -22.35
N LEU A 190 -21.37 -8.45 -21.17
CA LEU A 190 -21.15 -7.56 -20.03
C LEU A 190 -20.14 -8.16 -19.06
N LYS A 191 -19.02 -7.48 -18.91
CA LYS A 191 -17.93 -7.86 -18.01
C LYS A 191 -17.48 -6.65 -17.21
N PHE A 192 -16.90 -6.88 -16.03
CA PHE A 192 -16.43 -5.81 -15.13
C PHE A 192 -14.97 -5.97 -14.75
N VAL A 193 -14.35 -4.83 -14.42
CA VAL A 193 -13.03 -4.78 -13.76
C VAL A 193 -13.19 -4.08 -12.41
N CYS A 194 -12.87 -4.78 -11.32
CA CYS A 194 -12.91 -4.25 -9.97
C CYS A 194 -11.50 -4.18 -9.39
N CYS A 195 -11.09 -2.99 -9.00
CA CYS A 195 -9.89 -2.78 -8.21
C CYS A 195 -10.23 -2.92 -6.73
N ASN A 196 -9.65 -3.92 -6.08
CA ASN A 196 -9.73 -4.09 -4.64
C ASN A 196 -8.71 -3.16 -3.98
N ALA A 197 -9.21 -2.06 -3.43
CA ALA A 197 -8.45 -1.06 -2.67
C ALA A 197 -8.92 -1.00 -1.20
N ASP A 198 -9.44 -2.11 -0.68
CA ASP A 198 -9.76 -2.31 0.73
C ASP A 198 -8.53 -2.84 1.47
N GLU A 199 -7.49 -2.02 1.54
CA GLU A 199 -6.20 -2.32 2.16
C GLU A 199 -6.33 -2.33 3.69
N GLY A 200 -6.75 -3.47 4.24
CA GLY A 200 -7.09 -3.63 5.66
C GLY A 200 -6.01 -4.27 6.53
N ASP A 201 -4.98 -4.86 5.94
CA ASP A 201 -3.94 -5.58 6.66
C ASP A 201 -3.12 -4.64 7.57
N SER A 202 -2.84 -5.07 8.80
CA SER A 202 -1.93 -4.36 9.70
C SER A 202 -0.55 -4.20 9.07
N GLY A 203 0.01 -2.98 9.13
CA GLY A 203 1.31 -2.67 8.57
C GLY A 203 1.30 -2.38 7.06
N THR A 204 0.13 -2.42 6.37
CA THR A 204 0.04 -2.10 4.94
C THR A 204 -0.51 -0.71 4.67
N PHE A 205 0.05 -0.04 3.65
CA PHE A 205 -0.33 1.30 3.19
C PHE A 205 0.17 1.61 1.76
N ALA A 206 0.66 0.61 1.04
CA ALA A 206 1.21 0.79 -0.31
C ALA A 206 0.12 1.12 -1.34
N ASP A 207 -1.04 0.47 -1.24
CA ASP A 207 -2.19 0.74 -2.12
C ASP A 207 -2.65 2.20 -1.98
N ARG A 208 -2.73 2.70 -0.75
CA ARG A 208 -3.02 4.10 -0.45
C ARG A 208 -2.01 5.03 -1.12
N MET A 209 -0.71 4.75 -1.00
CA MET A 209 0.34 5.58 -1.58
C MET A 209 0.29 5.62 -3.11
N VAL A 210 -0.09 4.52 -3.76
CA VAL A 210 -0.32 4.51 -5.22
C VAL A 210 -1.50 5.40 -5.59
N MET A 211 -2.63 5.27 -4.89
CA MET A 211 -3.83 6.06 -5.17
C MET A 211 -3.63 7.57 -4.92
N GLU A 212 -2.82 7.93 -3.92
CA GLU A 212 -2.52 9.33 -3.58
C GLU A 212 -1.35 9.90 -4.40
N GLY A 213 -0.40 9.07 -4.86
CA GLY A 213 0.86 9.51 -5.45
C GLY A 213 1.02 9.29 -6.96
N ASP A 214 0.31 8.31 -7.55
CA ASP A 214 0.30 8.05 -9.01
C ASP A 214 -1.04 7.44 -9.46
N PRO A 215 -2.17 8.17 -9.29
CA PRO A 215 -3.50 7.65 -9.59
C PRO A 215 -3.72 7.34 -11.06
N PHE A 216 -3.03 8.05 -11.97
CA PHE A 216 -3.17 7.81 -13.42
C PHE A 216 -2.60 6.46 -13.85
N MET A 217 -1.54 5.98 -13.20
CA MET A 217 -1.01 4.64 -13.47
C MET A 217 -2.04 3.55 -13.17
N LEU A 218 -2.80 3.73 -12.11
CA LEU A 218 -3.85 2.78 -11.73
C LEU A 218 -5.03 2.84 -12.70
N ILE A 219 -5.42 4.05 -13.16
CA ILE A 219 -6.43 4.23 -14.22
C ILE A 219 -5.96 3.57 -15.51
N GLU A 220 -4.70 3.74 -15.89
CA GLU A 220 -4.09 3.10 -17.05
C GLU A 220 -4.15 1.57 -16.94
N GLY A 221 -3.76 1.00 -15.80
CA GLY A 221 -3.81 -0.44 -15.56
C GLY A 221 -5.23 -1.03 -15.64
N MET A 222 -6.22 -0.33 -15.10
CA MET A 222 -7.64 -0.70 -15.19
C MET A 222 -8.13 -0.67 -16.64
N THR A 223 -7.74 0.33 -17.41
CA THR A 223 -8.12 0.49 -18.83
C THR A 223 -7.49 -0.62 -19.69
N ILE A 224 -6.23 -0.98 -19.43
CA ILE A 224 -5.56 -2.12 -20.08
C ILE A 224 -6.29 -3.42 -19.77
N ALA A 225 -6.66 -3.65 -18.50
CA ALA A 225 -7.41 -4.83 -18.10
C ALA A 225 -8.78 -4.90 -18.80
N ALA A 226 -9.47 -3.76 -18.91
CA ALA A 226 -10.75 -3.65 -19.61
C ALA A 226 -10.63 -3.99 -21.09
N HIS A 227 -9.61 -3.44 -21.78
CA HIS A 227 -9.30 -3.79 -23.17
C HIS A 227 -9.06 -5.30 -23.34
N ALA A 228 -8.26 -5.89 -22.45
CA ALA A 228 -7.90 -7.30 -22.49
C ALA A 228 -9.09 -8.27 -22.40
N VAL A 229 -10.12 -7.91 -21.62
CA VAL A 229 -11.27 -8.83 -21.38
C VAL A 229 -12.58 -8.37 -22.02
N GLY A 230 -12.61 -7.18 -22.61
CA GLY A 230 -13.80 -6.59 -23.23
C GLY A 230 -14.79 -5.98 -22.21
N ALA A 231 -14.31 -5.51 -21.06
CA ALA A 231 -15.13 -4.80 -20.08
C ALA A 231 -15.38 -3.35 -20.51
N ARG A 232 -16.54 -2.79 -20.11
CA ARG A 232 -16.91 -1.39 -20.40
C ARG A 232 -17.01 -0.52 -19.16
N GLU A 233 -17.08 -1.14 -17.98
CA GLU A 233 -17.16 -0.45 -16.70
C GLU A 233 -16.20 -1.08 -15.68
N GLY A 234 -15.63 -0.22 -14.83
CA GLY A 234 -14.79 -0.63 -13.72
C GLY A 234 -15.06 0.14 -12.44
N TYR A 235 -14.69 -0.46 -11.33
CA TYR A 235 -14.93 0.08 -10.01
C TYR A 235 -13.67 0.03 -9.16
N PHE A 236 -13.32 1.16 -8.55
CA PHE A 236 -12.41 1.21 -7.41
C PHE A 236 -13.22 1.03 -6.13
N TYR A 237 -12.99 -0.03 -5.40
CA TYR A 237 -13.56 -0.21 -4.07
C TYR A 237 -12.50 0.22 -3.04
N ILE A 238 -12.67 1.42 -2.51
CA ILE A 238 -11.69 2.05 -1.60
C ILE A 238 -12.28 2.04 -0.19
N ARG A 239 -11.49 1.64 0.80
CA ARG A 239 -11.90 1.68 2.20
C ARG A 239 -12.21 3.11 2.68
N SER A 240 -13.19 3.23 3.58
CA SER A 240 -13.65 4.54 4.10
C SER A 240 -12.57 5.30 4.87
N GLU A 241 -11.58 4.61 5.39
CA GLU A 241 -10.48 5.17 6.18
C GLU A 241 -9.42 5.89 5.34
N TYR A 242 -9.56 5.88 3.99
CA TYR A 242 -8.66 6.56 3.06
C TYR A 242 -9.34 7.74 2.33
N PRO A 243 -9.79 8.79 3.05
CA PRO A 243 -10.52 9.90 2.44
C PRO A 243 -9.69 10.68 1.40
N ASP A 244 -8.39 10.81 1.60
CA ASP A 244 -7.49 11.51 0.66
C ASP A 244 -7.30 10.71 -0.63
N ALA A 245 -7.16 9.37 -0.54
CA ALA A 245 -7.12 8.49 -1.71
C ALA A 245 -8.44 8.54 -2.50
N VAL A 246 -9.59 8.53 -1.81
CA VAL A 246 -10.92 8.70 -2.45
C VAL A 246 -11.01 10.03 -3.20
N ALA A 247 -10.57 11.12 -2.59
CA ALA A 247 -10.59 12.44 -3.21
C ALA A 247 -9.66 12.51 -4.43
N THR A 248 -8.43 11.98 -4.30
CA THR A 248 -7.43 11.97 -5.37
C THR A 248 -7.89 11.12 -6.55
N MET A 249 -8.39 9.90 -6.31
CA MET A 249 -8.90 9.02 -7.37
C MET A 249 -10.10 9.62 -8.11
N ARG A 250 -11.03 10.26 -7.41
CA ARG A 250 -12.15 10.97 -8.05
C ARG A 250 -11.66 12.11 -8.95
N ALA A 251 -10.75 12.94 -8.47
CA ALA A 251 -10.16 14.01 -9.26
C ALA A 251 -9.42 13.48 -10.49
N ALA A 252 -8.60 12.44 -10.32
CA ALA A 252 -7.85 11.83 -11.42
C ALA A 252 -8.77 11.23 -12.50
N ILE A 253 -9.89 10.59 -12.12
CA ILE A 253 -10.88 10.06 -13.07
C ILE A 253 -11.49 11.20 -13.90
N GLU A 254 -11.91 12.30 -13.28
CA GLU A 254 -12.46 13.45 -14.01
C GLU A 254 -11.41 14.06 -14.96
N ILE A 255 -10.17 14.19 -14.53
CA ILE A 255 -9.07 14.65 -15.39
C ILE A 255 -8.86 13.67 -16.56
N ALA A 256 -8.84 12.37 -16.31
CA ALA A 256 -8.67 11.34 -17.35
C ALA A 256 -9.81 11.39 -18.38
N ARG A 257 -11.04 11.64 -17.98
CA ARG A 257 -12.18 11.85 -18.88
C ARG A 257 -11.97 13.07 -19.80
N THR A 258 -11.53 14.20 -19.24
CA THR A 258 -11.28 15.43 -20.04
C THR A 258 -10.15 15.25 -21.05
N HIS A 259 -9.24 14.32 -20.83
CA HIS A 259 -8.11 14.02 -21.73
C HIS A 259 -8.37 12.81 -22.65
N ASN A 260 -9.60 12.31 -22.72
CA ASN A 260 -9.97 11.12 -23.49
C ASN A 260 -9.14 9.86 -23.13
N TRP A 261 -8.76 9.72 -21.85
CA TRP A 261 -8.14 8.50 -21.32
C TRP A 261 -9.19 7.54 -20.73
N LEU A 262 -10.42 8.04 -20.55
CA LEU A 262 -11.62 7.31 -20.14
C LEU A 262 -12.83 7.82 -20.95
N GLY A 263 -13.90 7.01 -21.02
CA GLY A 263 -15.11 7.30 -21.75
C GLY A 263 -15.17 6.57 -23.10
N GLU A 264 -15.74 7.24 -24.10
CA GLU A 264 -15.87 6.68 -25.45
C GLU A 264 -14.60 6.94 -26.29
N ASP A 265 -14.27 5.99 -27.16
CA ASP A 265 -13.16 6.10 -28.13
C ASP A 265 -11.82 6.51 -27.51
N ILE A 266 -11.43 5.86 -26.43
CA ILE A 266 -10.21 6.17 -25.66
C ILE A 266 -8.99 6.28 -26.57
N LEU A 267 -8.32 7.43 -26.57
CA LEU A 267 -7.15 7.75 -27.41
C LEU A 267 -7.35 7.48 -28.92
N GLY A 268 -8.60 7.47 -29.41
CA GLY A 268 -8.92 7.19 -30.82
C GLY A 268 -8.85 5.71 -31.20
N SER A 269 -8.94 4.79 -30.23
CA SER A 269 -8.80 3.34 -30.44
C SER A 269 -10.12 2.59 -30.67
N GLY A 270 -11.26 3.26 -30.50
CA GLY A 270 -12.58 2.63 -30.48
C GLY A 270 -12.93 1.94 -29.16
N LEU A 271 -12.03 1.89 -28.18
CA LEU A 271 -12.32 1.36 -26.85
C LEU A 271 -13.24 2.30 -26.09
N THR A 272 -14.29 1.75 -25.48
CA THR A 272 -15.15 2.45 -24.53
C THR A 272 -15.02 1.81 -23.16
N PHE A 273 -14.57 2.59 -22.16
CA PHE A 273 -14.44 2.15 -20.77
C PHE A 273 -14.53 3.33 -19.82
N ASP A 274 -15.27 3.19 -18.73
CA ASP A 274 -15.36 4.22 -17.68
C ASP A 274 -15.18 3.64 -16.28
N LEU A 275 -14.81 4.49 -15.33
CA LEU A 275 -14.43 4.14 -13.97
C LEU A 275 -15.25 4.88 -12.92
N HIS A 276 -15.56 4.17 -11.84
CA HIS A 276 -16.33 4.68 -10.72
C HIS A 276 -15.62 4.38 -9.39
N VAL A 277 -15.66 5.36 -8.47
CA VAL A 277 -15.20 5.15 -7.09
C VAL A 277 -16.38 4.76 -6.20
N ARG A 278 -16.25 3.63 -5.53
CA ARG A 278 -17.13 3.18 -4.44
C ARG A 278 -16.35 3.15 -3.13
N VAL A 279 -16.93 3.71 -2.10
CA VAL A 279 -16.32 3.77 -0.77
C VAL A 279 -16.92 2.67 0.09
N GLY A 280 -16.07 1.87 0.70
CA GLY A 280 -16.46 0.83 1.66
C GLY A 280 -17.06 1.42 2.94
N ALA A 281 -17.56 0.57 3.80
CA ALA A 281 -18.19 0.96 5.07
C ALA A 281 -17.32 0.62 6.31
N GLY A 282 -16.02 0.40 6.14
CA GLY A 282 -15.07 0.17 7.23
C GLY A 282 -15.06 -1.27 7.76
N ALA A 283 -15.35 -2.27 6.91
CA ALA A 283 -15.30 -3.69 7.28
C ALA A 283 -14.12 -4.39 6.59
N TYR A 284 -13.17 -4.89 7.38
CA TYR A 284 -12.00 -5.64 6.88
C TYR A 284 -12.39 -6.80 5.96
N ILE A 285 -13.47 -7.52 6.28
CA ILE A 285 -13.92 -8.66 5.47
C ILE A 285 -14.26 -8.28 4.02
N CYS A 286 -14.54 -7.00 3.73
CA CYS A 286 -14.79 -6.52 2.37
C CYS A 286 -13.51 -6.46 1.51
N GLY A 287 -12.33 -6.72 2.07
CA GLY A 287 -11.12 -7.07 1.33
C GLY A 287 -11.17 -8.46 0.68
N GLU A 288 -12.01 -9.38 1.16
CA GLU A 288 -12.28 -10.63 0.46
C GLU A 288 -13.11 -10.36 -0.81
N GLU A 289 -12.66 -10.89 -1.95
CA GLU A 289 -13.19 -10.51 -3.28
C GLU A 289 -14.71 -10.65 -3.42
N THR A 290 -15.33 -11.70 -2.85
CA THR A 290 -16.78 -11.92 -2.98
C THR A 290 -17.57 -11.08 -1.99
N SER A 291 -17.05 -10.84 -0.81
CA SER A 291 -17.62 -9.90 0.17
C SER A 291 -17.61 -8.47 -0.35
N MET A 292 -16.52 -8.06 -1.02
CA MET A 292 -16.41 -6.78 -1.72
C MET A 292 -17.50 -6.65 -2.80
N LEU A 293 -17.72 -7.70 -3.61
CA LEU A 293 -18.74 -7.70 -4.65
C LEU A 293 -20.16 -7.59 -4.07
N GLU A 294 -20.48 -8.28 -2.97
CA GLU A 294 -21.76 -8.11 -2.26
C GLU A 294 -21.94 -6.64 -1.80
N SER A 295 -20.88 -6.02 -1.27
CA SER A 295 -20.91 -4.61 -0.86
C SER A 295 -21.13 -3.66 -2.06
N LEU A 296 -20.46 -3.91 -3.19
CA LEU A 296 -20.66 -3.16 -4.44
C LEU A 296 -22.11 -3.26 -4.94
N GLU A 297 -22.74 -4.41 -4.76
CA GLU A 297 -24.16 -4.65 -5.11
C GLU A 297 -25.14 -4.04 -4.09
N GLY A 298 -24.67 -3.31 -3.07
CA GLY A 298 -25.50 -2.68 -2.05
C GLY A 298 -26.04 -3.65 -1.01
N LYS A 299 -25.45 -4.81 -0.88
CA LYS A 299 -25.79 -5.84 0.10
C LYS A 299 -24.82 -5.81 1.27
N ARG A 300 -25.13 -6.56 2.35
CA ARG A 300 -24.17 -6.81 3.41
C ARG A 300 -22.97 -7.56 2.84
N GLY A 301 -21.76 -7.12 3.17
CA GLY A 301 -20.52 -7.78 2.78
C GLY A 301 -20.40 -9.17 3.42
N THR A 302 -20.85 -10.19 2.72
CA THR A 302 -20.76 -11.58 3.12
C THR A 302 -20.10 -12.41 2.03
N VAL A 303 -19.26 -13.36 2.43
CA VAL A 303 -18.52 -14.22 1.50
C VAL A 303 -19.48 -15.11 0.71
N ARG A 304 -19.26 -15.28 -0.60
CA ARG A 304 -19.95 -16.25 -1.44
C ARG A 304 -19.21 -17.59 -1.43
N PRO A 305 -19.92 -18.73 -1.45
CA PRO A 305 -19.28 -20.02 -1.71
C PRO A 305 -18.59 -20.03 -3.08
N LYS A 306 -17.47 -20.68 -3.18
CA LYS A 306 -16.75 -20.93 -4.46
C LYS A 306 -16.66 -22.44 -4.69
N PRO A 307 -16.91 -22.97 -5.90
CA PRO A 307 -17.32 -22.32 -7.15
C PRO A 307 -18.78 -21.82 -7.14
N PRO A 308 -19.16 -20.86 -8.04
CA PRO A 308 -18.33 -20.23 -9.07
C PRO A 308 -17.38 -19.17 -8.49
N ILE A 309 -16.26 -18.95 -9.18
CA ILE A 309 -15.32 -17.87 -8.84
C ILE A 309 -15.76 -16.55 -9.52
N PRO A 310 -15.38 -15.35 -9.00
CA PRO A 310 -15.76 -14.07 -9.58
C PRO A 310 -15.39 -13.89 -11.05
N ALA A 311 -14.33 -14.54 -11.52
CA ALA A 311 -13.96 -14.52 -12.93
C ALA A 311 -15.03 -15.11 -13.86
N VAL A 312 -15.93 -15.95 -13.34
CA VAL A 312 -17.06 -16.54 -14.07
C VAL A 312 -18.38 -15.89 -13.66
N GLU A 313 -18.60 -15.68 -12.37
CA GLU A 313 -19.84 -15.11 -11.81
C GLU A 313 -19.50 -14.13 -10.66
N GLY A 314 -19.18 -12.90 -11.03
CA GLY A 314 -18.76 -11.84 -10.12
C GLY A 314 -19.82 -10.78 -9.87
N LEU A 315 -19.52 -9.52 -10.20
CA LEU A 315 -20.39 -8.36 -9.98
C LEU A 315 -21.68 -8.50 -10.80
N PHE A 316 -22.83 -8.39 -10.12
CA PHE A 316 -24.16 -8.59 -10.70
C PHE A 316 -24.31 -9.92 -11.46
N GLY A 317 -23.60 -10.96 -11.02
CA GLY A 317 -23.60 -12.27 -11.66
C GLY A 317 -22.86 -12.32 -13.00
N LYS A 318 -22.00 -11.35 -13.30
CA LYS A 318 -21.24 -11.23 -14.55
C LYS A 318 -19.75 -11.53 -14.35
N PRO A 319 -19.05 -12.01 -15.40
CA PRO A 319 -17.63 -12.25 -15.32
C PRO A 319 -16.88 -10.98 -14.89
N THR A 320 -16.06 -11.08 -13.85
CA THR A 320 -15.43 -9.92 -13.23
C THR A 320 -13.97 -10.20 -12.91
N ILE A 321 -13.07 -9.32 -13.40
CA ILE A 321 -11.72 -9.23 -12.85
C ILE A 321 -11.82 -8.57 -11.48
N VAL A 322 -11.25 -9.21 -10.46
CA VAL A 322 -10.93 -8.59 -9.17
C VAL A 322 -9.42 -8.65 -8.98
N ASN A 323 -8.76 -7.52 -8.98
CA ASN A 323 -7.32 -7.40 -8.71
C ASN A 323 -7.05 -6.31 -7.67
N ASN A 324 -5.97 -6.49 -6.90
CA ASN A 324 -5.45 -5.48 -5.98
C ASN A 324 -4.82 -4.31 -6.72
N VAL A 325 -4.68 -3.16 -6.06
CA VAL A 325 -4.09 -1.92 -6.56
C VAL A 325 -2.70 -2.12 -7.16
N LEU A 326 -1.76 -2.72 -6.40
CA LEU A 326 -0.39 -2.92 -6.88
C LEU A 326 -0.33 -3.83 -8.11
N THR A 327 -1.22 -4.83 -8.19
CA THR A 327 -1.31 -5.71 -9.35
C THR A 327 -1.67 -4.93 -10.60
N LEU A 328 -2.71 -4.09 -10.54
CA LEU A 328 -3.16 -3.28 -11.66
C LEU A 328 -2.15 -2.18 -12.02
N ALA A 329 -1.56 -1.52 -11.02
CA ALA A 329 -0.55 -0.50 -11.22
C ALA A 329 0.75 -1.03 -11.86
N THR A 330 1.06 -2.32 -11.73
CA THR A 330 2.24 -2.93 -12.35
C THR A 330 2.04 -3.21 -13.86
N VAL A 331 0.80 -3.44 -14.30
CA VAL A 331 0.48 -3.80 -15.69
C VAL A 331 0.97 -2.79 -16.72
N PRO A 332 0.78 -1.46 -16.55
CA PRO A 332 1.29 -0.48 -17.51
C PRO A 332 2.80 -0.59 -17.76
N VAL A 333 3.57 -0.88 -16.69
CA VAL A 333 5.03 -1.03 -16.80
C VAL A 333 5.39 -2.28 -17.61
N ILE A 334 4.65 -3.39 -17.41
CA ILE A 334 4.85 -4.63 -18.17
C ILE A 334 4.56 -4.39 -19.64
N LEU A 335 3.47 -3.71 -19.99
CA LEU A 335 3.13 -3.42 -21.39
C LEU A 335 4.08 -2.42 -22.04
N ALA A 336 4.61 -1.45 -21.28
CA ALA A 336 5.57 -0.48 -21.78
C ALA A 336 6.97 -1.07 -22.03
N ARG A 337 7.45 -1.93 -21.11
CA ARG A 337 8.83 -2.46 -21.13
C ARG A 337 8.94 -3.88 -21.68
N GLY A 338 7.83 -4.58 -21.84
CA GLY A 338 7.74 -5.99 -22.24
C GLY A 338 7.83 -6.96 -21.07
N ALA A 339 7.22 -8.14 -21.24
CA ALA A 339 7.16 -9.20 -20.24
C ALA A 339 8.54 -9.63 -19.74
N ARG A 340 9.51 -9.77 -20.65
CA ARG A 340 10.86 -10.22 -20.33
C ARG A 340 11.58 -9.29 -19.33
N ALA A 341 11.49 -7.97 -19.53
CA ALA A 341 12.13 -7.00 -18.64
C ALA A 341 11.60 -7.10 -17.19
N TYR A 342 10.33 -7.48 -17.03
CA TYR A 342 9.76 -7.74 -15.71
C TYR A 342 10.20 -9.10 -15.14
N GLN A 343 10.28 -10.15 -15.98
CA GLN A 343 10.73 -11.49 -15.58
C GLN A 343 12.18 -11.54 -15.10
N GLU A 344 13.04 -10.65 -15.59
CA GLU A 344 14.45 -10.57 -15.21
C GLU A 344 14.63 -10.18 -13.74
N LEU A 345 13.59 -9.59 -13.12
CA LEU A 345 13.53 -9.30 -11.69
C LEU A 345 12.88 -10.47 -10.94
N GLY A 346 13.33 -10.68 -9.70
CA GLY A 346 12.78 -11.70 -8.80
C GLY A 346 13.45 -13.07 -8.93
N THR A 347 12.85 -14.06 -8.29
CA THR A 347 13.39 -15.41 -8.17
C THR A 347 12.32 -16.47 -8.43
N GLY A 348 12.71 -17.66 -8.89
CA GLY A 348 11.80 -18.81 -9.05
C GLY A 348 10.54 -18.46 -9.84
N ARG A 349 9.37 -18.66 -9.21
CA ARG A 349 8.06 -18.29 -9.73
C ARG A 349 7.59 -16.91 -9.26
N SER A 350 8.29 -16.29 -8.32
CA SER A 350 8.02 -14.94 -7.82
C SER A 350 8.78 -13.93 -8.67
N ARG A 351 8.13 -13.45 -9.74
CA ARG A 351 8.74 -12.54 -10.72
C ARG A 351 8.38 -11.07 -10.44
N GLY A 352 9.28 -10.19 -10.91
CA GLY A 352 9.16 -8.75 -10.74
C GLY A 352 9.60 -8.28 -9.35
N THR A 353 8.97 -7.20 -8.91
CA THR A 353 9.21 -6.58 -7.61
C THR A 353 8.05 -6.81 -6.65
N GLN A 354 8.34 -6.70 -5.35
CA GLN A 354 7.35 -6.60 -4.30
C GLN A 354 7.57 -5.28 -3.54
N VAL A 355 6.47 -4.66 -3.14
CA VAL A 355 6.49 -3.50 -2.26
C VAL A 355 6.39 -3.99 -0.82
N PHE A 356 7.48 -3.88 -0.08
CA PHE A 356 7.52 -4.20 1.34
C PHE A 356 7.24 -2.94 2.16
N GLN A 357 6.45 -3.10 3.20
CA GLN A 357 5.97 -2.02 4.03
C GLN A 357 6.44 -2.25 5.46
N LEU A 358 7.40 -1.45 5.89
CA LEU A 358 8.04 -1.60 7.20
C LEU A 358 7.25 -0.80 8.24
N GLY A 359 6.64 -1.50 9.19
CA GLY A 359 5.84 -0.93 10.25
C GLY A 359 6.07 -1.57 11.61
N GLY A 360 5.32 -1.16 12.63
CA GLY A 360 5.49 -1.59 14.01
C GLY A 360 6.66 -0.90 14.70
N ASN A 361 7.39 -1.62 15.55
CA ASN A 361 8.55 -1.09 16.27
C ASN A 361 9.81 -1.16 15.40
N ILE A 362 9.89 -0.31 14.37
CA ILE A 362 11.01 -0.23 13.43
C ILE A 362 11.56 1.21 13.42
N ALA A 363 12.88 1.38 13.35
CA ALA A 363 13.51 2.71 13.41
C ALA A 363 13.22 3.54 12.16
N ARG A 364 13.25 2.92 10.98
CA ARG A 364 12.96 3.55 9.70
C ARG A 364 11.77 2.86 9.05
N GLY A 365 10.56 3.31 9.41
CA GLY A 365 9.31 2.83 8.80
C GLY A 365 9.08 3.44 7.43
N GLY A 366 8.55 2.67 6.48
CA GLY A 366 8.29 3.16 5.13
C GLY A 366 8.14 2.08 4.08
N ILE A 367 8.32 2.47 2.81
CA ILE A 367 8.17 1.61 1.63
C ILE A 367 9.54 1.21 1.07
N VAL A 368 9.71 -0.08 0.83
CA VAL A 368 10.84 -0.63 0.08
C VAL A 368 10.31 -1.44 -1.09
N GLU A 369 10.50 -0.96 -2.32
CA GLU A 369 10.22 -1.77 -3.51
C GLU A 369 11.51 -2.38 -4.04
N THR A 370 11.56 -3.71 -4.07
CA THR A 370 12.71 -4.44 -4.58
C THR A 370 12.29 -5.78 -5.21
N ALA A 371 13.20 -6.38 -5.98
CA ALA A 371 12.97 -7.71 -6.56
C ALA A 371 12.73 -8.75 -5.46
N PHE A 372 11.87 -9.74 -5.74
CA PHE A 372 11.72 -10.89 -4.85
C PHE A 372 13.05 -11.60 -4.62
N GLY A 373 13.23 -12.14 -3.41
CA GLY A 373 14.43 -12.86 -3.02
C GLY A 373 15.36 -12.12 -2.05
N ILE A 374 15.09 -10.83 -1.77
CA ILE A 374 15.72 -10.15 -0.61
C ILE A 374 15.35 -10.88 0.67
N THR A 375 16.26 -10.95 1.64
CA THR A 375 15.93 -11.60 2.92
C THR A 375 15.14 -10.69 3.85
N LEU A 376 14.37 -11.31 4.75
CA LEU A 376 13.68 -10.54 5.80
C LEU A 376 14.68 -9.77 6.66
N ARG A 377 15.86 -10.36 6.96
CA ARG A 377 16.94 -9.70 7.71
C ARG A 377 17.42 -8.41 7.04
N GLU A 378 17.68 -8.42 5.72
CA GLU A 378 18.09 -7.22 4.98
C GLU A 378 17.04 -6.11 5.06
N LEU A 379 15.74 -6.46 5.01
CA LEU A 379 14.65 -5.49 5.18
C LEU A 379 14.65 -4.88 6.59
N LEU A 380 14.88 -5.68 7.63
CA LEU A 380 14.85 -5.22 9.03
C LEU A 380 16.10 -4.41 9.41
N GLU A 381 17.29 -4.86 8.99
CA GLU A 381 18.55 -4.27 9.43
C GLU A 381 19.03 -3.18 8.47
N ASP A 382 19.17 -3.49 7.17
CA ASP A 382 19.77 -2.56 6.20
C ASP A 382 18.82 -1.42 5.86
N TYR A 383 17.55 -1.72 5.62
CA TYR A 383 16.53 -0.70 5.40
C TYR A 383 15.95 -0.19 6.72
N GLY A 384 15.37 -1.05 7.52
CA GLY A 384 14.65 -0.70 8.74
C GLY A 384 15.51 -0.12 9.85
N GLY A 385 16.80 -0.49 9.91
CA GLY A 385 17.74 0.01 10.94
C GLY A 385 17.48 -0.53 12.33
N GLY A 386 16.82 -1.68 12.44
CA GLY A 386 16.44 -2.28 13.72
C GLY A 386 15.20 -1.64 14.35
N THR A 387 15.01 -1.86 15.66
CA THR A 387 13.84 -1.34 16.38
C THR A 387 13.97 0.15 16.70
N PHE A 388 12.84 0.86 16.71
CA PHE A 388 12.76 2.24 17.19
C PHE A 388 13.12 2.36 18.68
N SER A 389 12.78 1.33 19.49
CA SER A 389 13.10 1.28 20.91
C SER A 389 14.58 1.02 21.22
N GLY A 390 15.38 0.62 20.22
CA GLY A 390 16.78 0.18 20.40
C GLY A 390 16.91 -1.18 21.09
N ARG A 391 15.80 -1.90 21.33
CA ARG A 391 15.79 -3.25 21.90
C ARG A 391 15.91 -4.29 20.77
N PRO A 392 16.34 -5.54 21.06
CA PRO A 392 16.38 -6.60 20.04
C PRO A 392 15.00 -6.83 19.39
N VAL A 393 14.99 -7.11 18.09
CA VAL A 393 13.79 -7.61 17.40
C VAL A 393 13.50 -9.00 17.94
N ARG A 394 12.32 -9.23 18.48
CA ARG A 394 11.86 -10.55 18.94
C ARG A 394 11.22 -11.35 17.82
N THR A 395 10.34 -10.68 17.08
CA THR A 395 9.57 -11.31 16.01
C THR A 395 9.06 -10.29 15.02
N VAL A 396 8.72 -10.77 13.83
CA VAL A 396 8.06 -9.98 12.79
C VAL A 396 6.81 -10.72 12.34
N GLN A 397 5.66 -10.06 12.34
CA GLN A 397 4.46 -10.57 11.68
C GLN A 397 4.52 -10.22 10.20
N VAL A 398 4.38 -11.23 9.34
CA VAL A 398 4.37 -11.10 7.88
C VAL A 398 3.08 -11.69 7.32
N GLY A 399 2.42 -10.96 6.43
CA GLY A 399 1.15 -11.39 5.83
C GLY A 399 -0.09 -10.79 6.46
N GLY A 400 0.04 -9.64 7.13
CA GLY A 400 -1.06 -8.94 7.79
C GLY A 400 -1.52 -9.62 9.09
N PRO A 401 -2.72 -9.30 9.61
CA PRO A 401 -3.20 -9.79 10.90
C PRO A 401 -3.43 -11.31 10.93
N LEU A 402 -3.52 -11.93 9.76
CA LEU A 402 -3.68 -13.38 9.60
C LEU A 402 -2.35 -14.09 9.27
N GLY A 403 -1.25 -13.36 9.22
CA GLY A 403 0.09 -13.87 8.90
C GLY A 403 0.84 -14.41 10.12
N ALA A 404 1.89 -15.20 9.85
CA ALA A 404 2.71 -15.83 10.89
C ALA A 404 3.63 -14.85 11.60
N TYR A 405 3.96 -15.14 12.84
CA TYR A 405 5.04 -14.53 13.60
C TYR A 405 6.34 -15.31 13.37
N LEU A 406 7.31 -14.67 12.72
CA LEU A 406 8.60 -15.27 12.40
C LEU A 406 9.63 -14.94 13.51
N PRO A 407 10.29 -15.94 14.11
CA PRO A 407 11.37 -15.73 15.08
C PRO A 407 12.67 -15.32 14.36
N GLU A 408 13.65 -14.80 15.10
CA GLU A 408 14.95 -14.37 14.57
C GLU A 408 15.66 -15.47 13.75
N SER A 409 15.50 -16.73 14.11
CA SER A 409 16.07 -17.87 13.38
C SER A 409 15.56 -18.03 11.95
N GLN A 410 14.46 -17.35 11.59
CA GLN A 410 13.86 -17.36 10.26
C GLN A 410 14.07 -16.04 9.49
N PHE A 411 14.84 -15.08 9.99
CA PHE A 411 15.05 -13.80 9.32
C PHE A 411 15.87 -13.90 8.02
N ASP A 412 16.60 -14.98 7.82
CA ASP A 412 17.35 -15.24 6.58
C ASP A 412 16.48 -15.87 5.46
N LEU A 413 15.16 -16.05 5.70
CA LEU A 413 14.22 -16.47 4.66
C LEU A 413 14.17 -15.42 3.54
N PRO A 414 14.28 -15.85 2.26
CA PRO A 414 14.05 -14.95 1.14
C PRO A 414 12.56 -14.56 1.08
N MET A 415 12.31 -13.30 0.83
CA MET A 415 10.95 -12.77 0.62
C MET A 415 10.41 -13.29 -0.72
N ASP A 416 9.82 -14.46 -0.67
CA ASP A 416 9.31 -15.25 -1.79
C ASP A 416 8.08 -16.07 -1.37
N TYR A 417 7.11 -16.22 -2.26
CA TYR A 417 5.86 -16.92 -1.93
C TYR A 417 6.08 -18.39 -1.56
N GLU A 418 6.95 -19.08 -2.30
CA GLU A 418 7.23 -20.49 -2.09
C GLU A 418 8.03 -20.70 -0.80
N ALA A 419 9.08 -19.92 -0.57
CA ALA A 419 9.90 -20.03 0.64
C ALA A 419 9.10 -19.77 1.93
N PHE A 420 8.19 -18.79 1.90
CA PHE A 420 7.31 -18.53 3.03
C PHE A 420 6.29 -19.65 3.26
N ALA A 421 5.72 -20.21 2.19
CA ALA A 421 4.80 -21.34 2.30
C ALA A 421 5.49 -22.59 2.88
N GLU A 422 6.74 -22.88 2.48
CA GLU A 422 7.54 -23.98 3.04
C GLU A 422 7.87 -23.77 4.52
N ALA A 423 8.03 -22.50 4.95
CA ALA A 423 8.23 -22.14 6.36
C ALA A 423 6.92 -22.12 7.19
N GLY A 424 5.78 -22.51 6.62
CA GLY A 424 4.47 -22.45 7.29
C GLY A 424 3.92 -21.05 7.48
N ALA A 425 4.37 -20.10 6.66
CA ALA A 425 4.01 -18.69 6.70
C ALA A 425 3.43 -18.24 5.35
N MET A 426 3.06 -16.98 5.25
CA MET A 426 2.61 -16.35 4.01
C MET A 426 3.26 -14.98 3.84
N LEU A 427 3.60 -14.63 2.61
CA LEU A 427 4.16 -13.31 2.29
C LEU A 427 3.11 -12.20 2.38
N GLY A 428 1.87 -12.53 2.09
CA GLY A 428 0.75 -11.59 2.11
C GLY A 428 0.92 -10.44 1.12
N HIS A 429 0.46 -9.27 1.54
CA HIS A 429 0.55 -8.01 0.77
C HIS A 429 1.91 -7.29 0.94
N GLY A 430 2.87 -7.91 1.62
CA GLY A 430 4.20 -7.33 1.86
C GLY A 430 4.29 -6.42 3.09
N GLY A 431 3.26 -6.40 3.94
CA GLY A 431 3.29 -5.70 5.22
C GLY A 431 4.11 -6.46 6.25
N LEU A 432 4.99 -5.76 6.94
CA LEU A 432 5.85 -6.25 8.01
C LEU A 432 5.56 -5.47 9.28
N VAL A 433 5.17 -6.17 10.35
CA VAL A 433 4.98 -5.55 11.67
C VAL A 433 6.02 -6.09 12.62
N VAL A 434 6.94 -5.22 13.02
CA VAL A 434 8.11 -5.55 13.85
C VAL A 434 7.77 -5.41 15.32
N PHE A 435 8.17 -6.37 16.13
CA PHE A 435 8.03 -6.37 17.58
C PHE A 435 9.38 -6.56 18.26
N ASP A 436 9.61 -5.80 19.33
CA ASP A 436 10.78 -5.99 20.18
C ASP A 436 10.55 -7.07 21.27
N ASP A 437 11.54 -7.30 22.11
CA ASP A 437 11.54 -8.33 23.15
C ASP A 437 10.58 -8.07 24.33
N THR A 438 9.80 -6.99 24.30
CA THR A 438 8.74 -6.70 25.30
C THR A 438 7.38 -7.27 24.91
N VAL A 439 7.20 -7.70 23.64
CA VAL A 439 5.92 -8.22 23.16
C VAL A 439 5.54 -9.51 23.87
N ASP A 440 4.26 -9.66 24.15
CA ASP A 440 3.65 -10.87 24.71
C ASP A 440 2.96 -11.65 23.59
N MET A 441 3.48 -12.81 23.24
CA MET A 441 2.98 -13.59 22.10
C MET A 441 1.68 -14.33 22.41
N ALA A 442 1.37 -14.62 23.66
CA ALA A 442 0.04 -15.13 24.04
C ALA A 442 -1.03 -14.04 23.84
N ALA A 443 -0.71 -12.79 24.17
CA ALA A 443 -1.60 -11.66 23.88
C ALA A 443 -1.78 -11.44 22.36
N GLN A 444 -0.73 -11.64 21.56
CA GLN A 444 -0.82 -11.55 20.10
C GLN A 444 -1.68 -12.68 19.50
N ALA A 445 -1.54 -13.91 19.96
CA ALA A 445 -2.38 -15.03 19.54
C ALA A 445 -3.87 -14.77 19.90
N ARG A 446 -4.12 -14.25 21.09
CA ARG A 446 -5.45 -13.84 21.53
C ARG A 446 -6.03 -12.75 20.63
N PHE A 447 -5.21 -11.73 20.31
CA PHE A 447 -5.61 -10.64 19.42
C PHE A 447 -6.01 -11.16 18.04
N ALA A 448 -5.31 -12.13 17.47
CA ALA A 448 -5.66 -12.71 16.16
C ALA A 448 -7.06 -13.34 16.17
N MET A 449 -7.41 -14.09 17.23
CA MET A 449 -8.75 -14.65 17.38
C MET A 449 -9.81 -13.56 17.62
N GLU A 450 -9.52 -12.55 18.43
CA GLU A 450 -10.42 -11.43 18.70
C GLU A 450 -10.67 -10.60 17.43
N PHE A 451 -9.62 -10.28 16.67
CA PHE A 451 -9.73 -9.62 15.37
C PHE A 451 -10.66 -10.38 14.42
N CYS A 452 -10.45 -11.70 14.29
CA CYS A 452 -11.33 -12.55 13.50
C CYS A 452 -12.79 -12.52 14.02
N SER A 453 -13.02 -12.52 15.32
CA SER A 453 -14.37 -12.50 15.90
C SER A 453 -15.13 -11.22 15.59
N VAL A 454 -14.41 -10.08 15.56
CA VAL A 454 -14.97 -8.75 15.24
C VAL A 454 -15.23 -8.59 13.74
N GLU A 455 -14.29 -9.00 12.90
CA GLU A 455 -14.31 -8.77 11.46
C GLU A 455 -15.00 -9.87 10.65
N SER A 456 -15.36 -11.00 11.26
CA SER A 456 -16.06 -12.10 10.61
C SER A 456 -17.39 -11.64 9.98
N CYS A 457 -17.63 -11.98 8.71
CA CYS A 457 -18.94 -11.74 8.10
C CYS A 457 -20.08 -12.53 8.77
N GLY A 458 -19.75 -13.52 9.62
CA GLY A 458 -20.69 -14.33 10.38
C GLY A 458 -21.36 -15.46 9.61
N LYS A 459 -20.98 -15.72 8.34
CA LYS A 459 -21.64 -16.70 7.48
C LYS A 459 -21.34 -18.15 7.86
N CYS A 460 -20.08 -18.52 7.98
CA CYS A 460 -19.71 -19.90 8.31
C CYS A 460 -19.44 -20.09 9.81
N THR A 461 -19.88 -21.24 10.34
CA THR A 461 -19.79 -21.53 11.78
C THR A 461 -18.35 -21.65 12.27
N PRO A 462 -17.40 -22.29 11.57
CA PRO A 462 -16.03 -22.42 12.04
C PRO A 462 -15.39 -21.05 12.34
N CYS A 463 -15.49 -20.09 11.43
CA CYS A 463 -14.99 -18.73 11.63
C CYS A 463 -15.76 -18.01 12.77
N ARG A 464 -17.11 -17.91 12.65
CA ARG A 464 -17.93 -17.11 13.57
C ARG A 464 -17.87 -17.58 15.02
N ILE A 465 -17.88 -18.89 15.26
CA ILE A 465 -17.89 -19.48 16.58
C ILE A 465 -16.47 -19.82 17.05
N GLY A 466 -15.65 -20.36 16.14
CA GLY A 466 -14.28 -20.79 16.46
C GLY A 466 -13.41 -19.64 16.95
N SER A 467 -13.49 -18.45 16.33
CA SER A 467 -12.72 -17.28 16.77
C SER A 467 -13.09 -16.82 18.18
N VAL A 468 -14.40 -16.78 18.51
CA VAL A 468 -14.87 -16.41 19.86
C VAL A 468 -14.41 -17.44 20.89
N ARG A 469 -14.55 -18.74 20.57
CA ARG A 469 -14.08 -19.82 21.46
C ARG A 469 -12.56 -19.84 21.59
N GLY A 470 -11.83 -19.53 20.51
CA GLY A 470 -10.38 -19.38 20.54
C GLY A 470 -9.91 -18.33 21.54
N VAL A 471 -10.57 -17.17 21.58
CA VAL A 471 -10.30 -16.13 22.62
C VAL A 471 -10.49 -16.69 24.02
N GLU A 472 -11.64 -17.33 24.30
CA GLU A 472 -11.94 -17.88 25.61
C GLU A 472 -10.96 -18.98 26.04
N VAL A 473 -10.54 -19.83 25.11
CA VAL A 473 -9.58 -20.92 25.40
C VAL A 473 -8.18 -20.35 25.67
N ILE A 474 -7.73 -19.35 24.90
CA ILE A 474 -6.43 -18.69 25.16
C ILE A 474 -6.47 -18.01 26.53
N ASP A 475 -7.57 -17.33 26.89
CA ASP A 475 -7.72 -16.71 28.20
C ASP A 475 -7.58 -17.73 29.35
N ARG A 476 -8.14 -18.95 29.22
CA ARG A 476 -7.97 -20.04 30.19
C ARG A 476 -6.53 -20.54 30.25
N ILE A 477 -5.87 -20.72 29.09
CA ILE A 477 -4.47 -21.14 29.04
C ILE A 477 -3.58 -20.16 29.83
N VAL A 478 -3.77 -18.86 29.59
CA VAL A 478 -3.02 -17.77 30.26
C VAL A 478 -3.34 -17.71 31.75
N ALA A 479 -4.58 -17.99 32.13
CA ALA A 479 -5.00 -18.11 33.53
C ALA A 479 -4.43 -19.37 34.24
N GLY A 480 -3.90 -20.34 33.50
CA GLY A 480 -3.38 -21.60 34.02
C GLY A 480 -4.46 -22.63 34.32
N GLU A 481 -5.65 -22.49 33.75
CA GLU A 481 -6.76 -23.43 33.89
C GLU A 481 -6.57 -24.59 32.93
N ASP A 482 -6.41 -25.82 33.41
CA ASP A 482 -6.32 -27.08 32.64
C ASP A 482 -5.51 -26.88 31.33
N ARG A 483 -4.31 -26.30 31.45
CA ARG A 483 -3.54 -25.73 30.34
C ARG A 483 -3.34 -26.70 29.17
N ASP A 484 -2.93 -27.94 29.46
CA ASP A 484 -2.62 -28.92 28.40
C ASP A 484 -3.89 -29.37 27.66
N ASP A 485 -4.99 -29.53 28.37
CA ASP A 485 -6.29 -29.83 27.75
C ASP A 485 -6.80 -28.66 26.92
N ASN A 486 -6.64 -27.41 27.40
CA ASN A 486 -7.02 -26.22 26.64
C ASN A 486 -6.12 -25.96 25.44
N LEU A 487 -4.82 -26.31 25.50
CA LEU A 487 -3.95 -26.28 24.29
C LEU A 487 -4.42 -27.27 23.23
N ALA A 488 -4.81 -28.49 23.63
CA ALA A 488 -5.38 -29.47 22.70
C ALA A 488 -6.71 -28.97 22.08
N VAL A 489 -7.59 -28.39 22.88
CA VAL A 489 -8.84 -27.79 22.38
C VAL A 489 -8.57 -26.62 21.42
N LEU A 490 -7.55 -25.79 21.70
CA LEU A 490 -7.18 -24.69 20.81
C LEU A 490 -6.68 -25.20 19.46
N GLU A 491 -5.91 -26.30 19.45
CA GLU A 491 -5.44 -26.92 18.21
C GLU A 491 -6.61 -27.50 17.41
N ASP A 492 -7.55 -28.21 18.04
CA ASP A 492 -8.77 -28.72 17.40
C ASP A 492 -9.62 -27.57 16.80
N LEU A 493 -9.71 -26.43 17.49
CA LEU A 493 -10.40 -25.24 16.97
C LEU A 493 -9.66 -24.65 15.77
N CYS A 494 -8.34 -24.62 15.79
CA CYS A 494 -7.51 -24.16 14.68
C CYS A 494 -7.70 -25.06 13.46
N ASP A 495 -7.71 -26.40 13.62
CA ASP A 495 -7.98 -27.33 12.53
C ASP A 495 -9.39 -27.11 11.95
N LEU A 496 -10.40 -27.02 12.81
CA LEU A 496 -11.77 -26.77 12.39
C LEU A 496 -11.90 -25.45 11.60
N MET A 497 -11.22 -24.40 12.05
CA MET A 497 -11.23 -23.11 11.36
C MET A 497 -10.50 -23.17 10.01
N THR A 498 -9.35 -23.84 9.95
CA THR A 498 -8.58 -24.02 8.73
C THR A 498 -9.38 -24.78 7.67
N ASP A 499 -9.94 -25.92 8.02
CA ASP A 499 -10.57 -26.84 7.08
C ASP A 499 -12.02 -26.47 6.75
N GLY A 500 -12.72 -25.86 7.68
CA GLY A 500 -14.16 -25.61 7.58
C GLY A 500 -14.57 -24.19 7.21
N SER A 501 -13.66 -23.21 7.18
CA SER A 501 -14.02 -21.83 6.86
C SER A 501 -14.18 -21.61 5.35
N LEU A 502 -15.13 -20.76 4.96
CA LEU A 502 -15.41 -20.45 3.54
C LEU A 502 -14.36 -19.56 2.87
N CYS A 503 -13.57 -18.82 3.64
CA CYS A 503 -12.56 -17.89 3.11
C CYS A 503 -11.33 -17.80 4.02
N ALA A 504 -10.32 -17.08 3.53
CA ALA A 504 -9.06 -16.87 4.24
C ALA A 504 -9.23 -16.22 5.62
N MET A 505 -10.27 -15.40 5.85
CA MET A 505 -10.50 -14.78 7.16
C MET A 505 -10.50 -15.80 8.30
N GLY A 506 -11.34 -16.82 8.21
CA GLY A 506 -11.36 -17.89 9.21
C GLY A 506 -10.27 -18.93 9.00
N GLY A 507 -9.94 -19.25 7.75
CA GLY A 507 -8.99 -20.31 7.42
C GLY A 507 -7.53 -19.99 7.76
N LEU A 508 -7.15 -18.71 7.77
CA LEU A 508 -5.78 -18.28 8.09
C LEU A 508 -5.63 -17.72 9.51
N THR A 509 -6.71 -17.39 10.22
CA THR A 509 -6.63 -16.96 11.63
C THR A 509 -5.81 -17.91 12.52
N PRO A 510 -5.82 -19.24 12.32
CA PRO A 510 -4.94 -20.16 13.03
C PRO A 510 -3.44 -19.95 12.85
N MET A 511 -2.99 -19.35 11.73
CA MET A 511 -1.57 -19.19 11.43
C MET A 511 -0.82 -18.33 12.45
N PRO A 512 -1.23 -17.09 12.79
CA PRO A 512 -0.59 -16.32 13.87
C PRO A 512 -0.69 -17.00 15.22
N VAL A 513 -1.76 -17.72 15.53
CA VAL A 513 -1.95 -18.45 16.80
C VAL A 513 -0.93 -19.59 16.90
N ARG A 514 -0.85 -20.44 15.87
CA ARG A 514 0.08 -21.58 15.82
C ARG A 514 1.54 -21.14 15.83
N SER A 515 1.90 -20.11 15.06
CA SER A 515 3.27 -19.60 15.07
C SER A 515 3.66 -19.00 16.44
N ALA A 516 2.75 -18.31 17.12
CA ALA A 516 2.98 -17.82 18.47
C ALA A 516 3.23 -18.96 19.47
N ILE A 517 2.40 -20.03 19.45
CA ILE A 517 2.57 -21.20 20.32
C ILE A 517 3.88 -21.94 20.00
N THR A 518 4.16 -22.16 18.72
CA THR A 518 5.30 -22.96 18.27
C THR A 518 6.64 -22.29 18.62
N HIS A 519 6.76 -20.99 18.39
CA HIS A 519 8.02 -20.28 18.53
C HIS A 519 8.19 -19.56 19.87
N PHE A 520 7.10 -19.33 20.61
CA PHE A 520 7.11 -18.53 21.84
C PHE A 520 6.26 -19.17 22.94
N SER A 521 6.35 -20.50 23.08
CA SER A 521 5.56 -21.29 24.06
C SER A 521 5.66 -20.79 25.50
N ASP A 522 6.80 -20.19 25.87
CA ASP A 522 7.03 -19.66 27.23
C ASP A 522 6.06 -18.53 27.60
N ASP A 523 5.55 -17.77 26.64
CA ASP A 523 4.58 -16.71 26.90
C ASP A 523 3.18 -17.26 27.30
N PHE A 524 2.94 -18.53 27.00
CA PHE A 524 1.72 -19.26 27.38
C PHE A 524 1.83 -19.97 28.73
N LEU A 525 3.02 -19.89 29.39
CA LEU A 525 3.18 -20.40 30.73
C LEU A 525 2.56 -19.45 31.75
N VAL A 526 2.06 -20.02 32.89
CA VAL A 526 1.45 -19.25 33.97
C VAL A 526 2.41 -18.17 34.47
N ARG A 527 2.00 -16.92 34.38
CA ARG A 527 2.74 -15.79 34.93
C ARG A 527 2.69 -15.77 36.45
N GLY A 528 3.76 -16.25 37.09
CA GLY A 528 4.08 -15.76 38.43
C GLY A 528 4.39 -14.26 38.32
N THR A 529 3.41 -13.43 38.67
CA THR A 529 3.51 -11.99 38.99
C THR A 529 4.52 -11.17 38.17
N ARG A 530 4.30 -10.94 36.89
CA ARG A 530 4.78 -9.75 36.17
C ARG A 530 3.63 -8.75 36.07
N GLY A 531 3.86 -7.54 36.61
CA GLY A 531 2.82 -6.52 36.76
C GLY A 531 2.10 -6.22 35.43
N ALA A 532 0.78 -6.13 35.53
CA ALA A 532 -0.10 -5.74 34.46
C ALA A 532 0.26 -4.36 33.92
N VAL A 533 0.76 -4.31 32.68
CA VAL A 533 0.78 -3.05 31.93
C VAL A 533 -0.62 -2.91 31.30
N HIS A 534 -1.45 -2.10 31.93
CA HIS A 534 -2.71 -1.66 31.35
C HIS A 534 -2.42 -0.84 30.08
N THR A 535 -2.70 -1.38 28.92
CA THR A 535 -2.91 -0.57 27.71
C THR A 535 -4.30 0.07 27.86
N ALA A 536 -4.32 1.32 28.35
CA ALA A 536 -5.53 2.11 28.37
C ALA A 536 -5.90 2.47 26.92
N HIS A 537 -7.00 1.90 26.42
CA HIS A 537 -7.72 2.49 25.31
C HIS A 537 -8.26 3.86 25.74
N PRO A 538 -8.10 4.93 24.96
CA PRO A 538 -8.80 6.18 25.23
C PRO A 538 -10.29 5.98 24.92
N GLY A 539 -11.03 5.66 25.97
CA GLY A 539 -12.49 5.55 25.90
C GLY A 539 -13.12 6.89 25.59
N GLY A 540 -13.90 6.95 24.52
CA GLY A 540 -14.76 8.06 24.20
C GLY A 540 -15.77 8.28 25.35
N THR A 541 -15.75 9.48 25.92
CA THR A 541 -16.77 9.94 26.86
C THR A 541 -18.11 10.04 26.17
N ARG A 542 -19.05 9.18 26.52
CA ARG A 542 -20.48 9.42 26.27
C ARG A 542 -20.91 10.61 27.10
N THR A 543 -21.23 11.72 26.48
CA THR A 543 -22.02 12.79 27.08
C THR A 543 -23.47 12.34 27.08
N GLU A 544 -24.01 12.02 28.25
CA GLU A 544 -25.44 11.94 28.47
C GLU A 544 -26.05 13.36 28.34
N GLY A 545 -26.81 13.60 27.30
CA GLY A 545 -27.66 14.77 27.15
C GLY A 545 -29.03 14.46 27.71
N THR A 546 -29.34 15.05 28.85
CA THR A 546 -30.70 15.15 29.39
C THR A 546 -31.48 16.24 28.66
N THR A 547 -32.68 15.90 28.30
CA THR A 547 -33.94 16.51 27.87
C THR A 547 -34.24 16.43 26.41
#